data_6fc696c43e35ffea677d2526b58ddf53
#
_entry.id   6fc696c43e35ffea677d2526b58ddf53
#
_cell.length_a   1.000
_cell.length_b   1.000
_cell.length_c   1.000
_cell.angle_alpha   90.00
_cell.angle_beta   90.00
_cell.angle_gamma   90.00
#
_symmetry.space_group_name_H-M   'P 1'
#
loop_
_entity.id
_entity.type
_entity.pdbx_description
1 polymer ?
#
loop_
_entity_poly.entity_id
_entity_poly.type
_entity_poly.pdbx_seq_one_letter_code
_entity_poly.pdbx_strand_id
1 'polypeptide(L)'
;MAMTAVSGLKWAACGSALSLVLALGGCERKAADEDAIHLEGGSAAARAYVAGFTTKDPATCFREVGLRQPELKGRPGGLGPRVAPTRVIVMIDGSGSMAGRMGGRTKLELAREAALGFVEGLPASVQTSLLVFGQEGNNRADGKAASCSAIDVLAPMSADRGPLRSALGQVRAVGWTPLAAGLDRAEALLAASATPGEQVIYVVSDGEETCGGDPVAVARRINGGRTRAIVNVIGFNLPSGEAAKLAAVARAGGGGFVNLSNEAELARVTAEVKESIRQTDNEVATSITTTDNNVATSLAVTDADTCISIMATDEETAMIIDLTDRETAGRPVSFKEEAKALLKARHDAMRARLAAYRARLTGAEAAAKRDIDSAAEAVR
;
A
#
# COMPACT_ATOMS: atom_id res chain seq x y z
N MET A 1 -34.88 -26.61 42.44
CA MET A 1 -35.91 -25.84 43.16
C MET A 1 -36.02 -24.50 42.48
N ALA A 2 -37.10 -24.40 41.76
CA ALA A 2 -38.18 -23.41 41.75
C ALA A 2 -37.73 -22.02 41.32
N MET A 3 -38.00 -21.61 40.06
CA MET A 3 -39.25 -20.98 39.55
C MET A 3 -39.69 -19.75 40.37
N THR A 4 -39.72 -18.57 39.72
CA THR A 4 -40.98 -17.88 39.41
C THR A 4 -40.73 -16.61 38.58
N ALA A 5 -41.56 -16.46 37.54
CA ALA A 5 -41.81 -15.26 36.75
C ALA A 5 -42.79 -14.33 37.43
N VAL A 6 -42.86 -13.02 37.02
CA VAL A 6 -44.09 -12.19 36.94
C VAL A 6 -43.72 -10.89 36.21
N SER A 7 -44.13 -10.67 35.03
CA SER A 7 -45.14 -9.83 34.37
C SER A 7 -45.51 -8.49 35.06
N GLY A 8 -45.48 -7.42 34.25
CA GLY A 8 -46.00 -6.10 34.63
C GLY A 8 -46.23 -5.19 33.44
N LEU A 9 -47.36 -5.36 32.81
CA LEU A 9 -47.96 -4.51 31.76
C LEU A 9 -48.54 -3.24 32.39
N LYS A 10 -48.31 -2.04 31.85
CA LYS A 10 -49.23 -0.90 32.01
C LYS A 10 -49.32 -0.04 30.76
N TRP A 11 -50.53 0.13 30.34
CA TRP A 11 -51.12 0.94 29.30
C TRP A 11 -51.33 2.40 29.74
N ALA A 12 -51.38 3.25 28.75
CA ALA A 12 -52.25 4.42 28.46
C ALA A 12 -51.40 5.63 28.02
N ALA A 13 -51.74 6.51 27.08
CA ALA A 13 -53.02 6.83 26.51
C ALA A 13 -52.86 7.55 25.16
N CYS A 14 -53.84 7.39 24.36
CA CYS A 14 -54.40 8.05 23.20
C CYS A 14 -54.07 9.55 23.01
N GLY A 15 -53.69 9.91 21.78
CA GLY A 15 -53.72 11.27 21.23
C GLY A 15 -53.99 11.19 19.73
N SER A 16 -55.21 11.47 19.34
CA SER A 16 -55.68 11.43 17.95
C SER A 16 -55.05 12.51 17.08
N ALA A 17 -54.45 12.13 15.97
CA ALA A 17 -54.23 13.01 14.84
C ALA A 17 -54.49 12.23 13.55
N LEU A 18 -55.45 12.71 12.83
CA LEU A 18 -55.92 12.28 11.51
C LEU A 18 -54.77 12.45 10.50
N SER A 19 -54.25 11.38 9.92
CA SER A 19 -53.28 11.44 8.81
C SER A 19 -53.65 10.49 7.72
N LEU A 20 -53.85 11.09 6.61
CA LEU A 20 -54.04 10.61 5.25
C LEU A 20 -53.16 9.39 4.93
N VAL A 21 -53.78 8.22 4.73
CA VAL A 21 -53.15 7.02 4.18
C VAL A 21 -52.99 7.22 2.66
N LEU A 22 -51.83 7.69 2.23
CA LEU A 22 -51.39 7.54 0.86
C LEU A 22 -50.73 6.17 0.72
N ALA A 23 -51.34 5.35 -0.08
CA ALA A 23 -50.86 4.04 -0.49
C ALA A 23 -49.48 4.13 -1.19
N LEU A 24 -48.41 3.67 -0.50
CA LEU A 24 -47.11 3.39 -1.11
C LEU A 24 -47.03 1.87 -1.36
N GLY A 25 -47.87 1.42 -2.29
CA GLY A 25 -47.75 0.10 -2.87
C GLY A 25 -47.43 0.29 -4.35
N GLY A 26 -46.15 0.31 -4.72
CA GLY A 26 -45.80 0.39 -6.13
C GLY A 26 -44.40 0.88 -6.46
N CYS A 27 -43.36 0.37 -5.82
CA CYS A 27 -41.98 0.72 -6.18
C CYS A 27 -41.01 -0.45 -6.41
N GLU A 28 -41.49 -1.70 -6.47
CA GLU A 28 -40.56 -2.83 -6.65
C GLU A 28 -40.65 -3.51 -8.03
N ARG A 29 -41.46 -2.98 -8.99
CA ARG A 29 -41.57 -3.55 -10.32
C ARG A 29 -41.10 -2.66 -11.48
N LYS A 30 -40.58 -1.47 -11.21
CA LYS A 30 -40.20 -0.52 -12.26
C LYS A 30 -38.74 -0.54 -12.69
N ALA A 31 -37.85 -1.10 -11.90
CA ALA A 31 -36.40 -1.10 -12.20
C ALA A 31 -36.00 -2.15 -13.27
N ALA A 32 -36.76 -3.20 -13.45
CA ALA A 32 -36.43 -4.25 -14.43
C ALA A 32 -36.90 -3.95 -15.86
N ASP A 33 -37.84 -3.03 -16.05
CA ASP A 33 -38.45 -2.73 -17.35
C ASP A 33 -37.83 -1.48 -18.06
N GLU A 34 -37.20 -0.59 -17.30
CA GLU A 34 -36.49 0.58 -17.85
C GLU A 34 -35.15 0.22 -18.52
N ASP A 35 -34.64 -0.97 -18.25
CA ASP A 35 -33.34 -1.43 -18.75
C ASP A 35 -33.41 -2.28 -20.03
N ALA A 36 -34.60 -2.69 -20.47
CA ALA A 36 -34.78 -3.46 -21.70
C ALA A 36 -34.66 -2.57 -22.94
N ILE A 37 -33.83 -2.96 -23.91
CA ILE A 37 -33.77 -2.29 -25.20
C ILE A 37 -34.93 -2.80 -26.05
N HIS A 38 -36.00 -2.00 -26.11
CA HIS A 38 -37.18 -2.31 -26.90
C HIS A 38 -36.95 -1.98 -28.38
N LEU A 39 -37.44 -2.86 -29.29
CA LEU A 39 -37.43 -2.63 -30.73
C LEU A 39 -38.64 -1.74 -31.09
N GLU A 40 -38.41 -0.45 -31.23
CA GLU A 40 -39.44 0.51 -31.64
C GLU A 40 -39.41 0.77 -33.13
N GLY A 41 -40.58 1.05 -33.72
CA GLY A 41 -40.74 1.27 -35.18
C GLY A 41 -40.82 0.00 -36.00
N GLY A 42 -40.83 0.14 -37.31
CA GLY A 42 -40.98 -0.96 -38.29
C GLY A 42 -42.30 -1.75 -38.19
N SER A 43 -42.51 -2.68 -39.12
CA SER A 43 -43.65 -3.57 -39.10
C SER A 43 -43.59 -4.62 -37.98
N ALA A 44 -44.75 -5.14 -37.55
CA ALA A 44 -44.82 -6.23 -36.60
C ALA A 44 -44.03 -7.48 -37.04
N ALA A 45 -44.02 -7.74 -38.35
CA ALA A 45 -43.28 -8.85 -38.95
C ALA A 45 -41.75 -8.62 -38.83
N ALA A 46 -41.26 -7.40 -39.09
CA ALA A 46 -39.85 -7.05 -38.95
C ALA A 46 -39.38 -7.15 -37.49
N ARG A 47 -40.18 -6.65 -36.53
CA ARG A 47 -39.87 -6.78 -35.10
C ARG A 47 -39.79 -8.24 -34.63
N ALA A 48 -40.79 -9.05 -35.01
CA ALA A 48 -40.80 -10.47 -34.66
C ALA A 48 -39.62 -11.23 -35.25
N TYR A 49 -39.21 -10.86 -36.47
CA TYR A 49 -38.05 -11.45 -37.14
C TYR A 49 -36.74 -11.10 -36.41
N VAL A 50 -36.53 -9.82 -36.12
CA VAL A 50 -35.32 -9.37 -35.41
C VAL A 50 -35.25 -9.95 -34.00
N ALA A 51 -36.38 -10.07 -33.28
CA ALA A 51 -36.46 -10.68 -31.98
C ALA A 51 -35.92 -12.12 -31.91
N GLY A 52 -35.99 -12.85 -33.05
CA GLY A 52 -35.40 -14.20 -33.16
C GLY A 52 -33.89 -14.23 -33.06
N PHE A 53 -33.19 -13.14 -33.34
CA PHE A 53 -31.73 -13.01 -33.27
C PHE A 53 -31.24 -12.25 -32.04
N THR A 54 -32.12 -11.48 -31.40
CA THR A 54 -31.77 -10.58 -30.26
C THR A 54 -32.21 -11.17 -28.91
N THR A 55 -31.88 -12.44 -28.67
CA THR A 55 -32.31 -13.20 -27.49
C THR A 55 -31.50 -12.92 -26.22
N LYS A 56 -30.31 -12.35 -26.36
CA LYS A 56 -29.44 -12.02 -25.22
C LYS A 56 -29.79 -10.62 -24.68
N ASP A 57 -29.83 -10.50 -23.34
CA ASP A 57 -30.05 -9.21 -22.69
C ASP A 57 -28.71 -8.44 -22.55
N PRO A 58 -28.57 -7.25 -23.17
CA PRO A 58 -27.38 -6.41 -23.04
C PRO A 58 -27.09 -5.96 -21.62
N ALA A 59 -28.07 -5.98 -20.70
CA ALA A 59 -27.85 -5.64 -19.30
C ALA A 59 -26.81 -6.55 -18.62
N THR A 60 -26.71 -7.80 -19.07
CA THR A 60 -25.76 -8.79 -18.55
C THR A 60 -24.30 -8.42 -18.79
N CYS A 61 -24.01 -7.49 -19.71
CA CYS A 61 -22.67 -6.99 -19.99
C CYS A 61 -22.17 -5.97 -18.96
N PHE A 62 -23.03 -5.40 -18.14
CA PHE A 62 -22.71 -4.32 -17.22
C PHE A 62 -22.71 -4.81 -15.78
N ARG A 63 -21.51 -4.89 -15.18
CA ARG A 63 -21.35 -5.28 -13.78
C ARG A 63 -21.20 -4.07 -12.86
N GLU A 64 -21.64 -4.20 -11.62
CA GLU A 64 -21.35 -3.22 -10.60
C GLU A 64 -19.88 -3.31 -10.18
N VAL A 65 -19.26 -2.15 -9.92
CA VAL A 65 -17.89 -2.03 -9.47
C VAL A 65 -17.88 -1.38 -8.09
N GLY A 66 -17.48 -2.15 -7.08
CA GLY A 66 -17.25 -1.62 -5.73
C GLY A 66 -15.88 -0.95 -5.65
N LEU A 67 -15.84 0.37 -5.45
CA LEU A 67 -14.61 1.12 -5.23
C LEU A 67 -14.21 1.05 -3.76
N ARG A 68 -12.90 0.93 -3.51
CA ARG A 68 -12.32 0.76 -2.18
C ARG A 68 -11.89 2.11 -1.59
N GLN A 69 -11.85 2.16 -0.27
CA GLN A 69 -11.22 3.23 0.51
C GLN A 69 -9.96 2.69 1.19
N PRO A 70 -8.89 3.51 1.33
CA PRO A 70 -7.67 3.07 2.00
C PRO A 70 -7.88 3.00 3.52
N GLU A 71 -7.22 2.04 4.16
CA GLU A 71 -7.11 2.00 5.62
C GLU A 71 -5.96 2.93 6.05
N LEU A 72 -6.30 4.13 6.55
CA LEU A 72 -5.35 5.13 6.98
C LEU A 72 -5.15 5.13 8.49
N LYS A 73 -3.89 5.34 8.90
CA LYS A 73 -3.49 5.42 10.31
C LYS A 73 -3.38 6.87 10.77
N GLY A 74 -3.99 7.24 11.89
CA GLY A 74 -4.04 8.61 12.42
C GLY A 74 -2.71 9.17 12.95
N ARG A 75 -2.56 10.51 12.97
CA ARG A 75 -1.41 11.45 13.05
C ARG A 75 -0.52 11.39 14.33
N PRO A 76 0.74 12.01 14.43
CA PRO A 76 1.37 13.20 13.85
C PRO A 76 2.84 13.12 13.35
N GLY A 77 3.24 13.97 12.51
CA GLY A 77 4.32 14.56 11.78
C GLY A 77 5.82 14.32 11.98
N GLY A 78 6.60 14.23 10.86
CA GLY A 78 7.89 14.62 10.75
C GLY A 78 9.00 14.10 9.96
N LEU A 79 9.84 13.21 9.89
CA LEU A 79 11.03 13.02 9.05
C LEU A 79 11.20 11.55 8.63
N GLY A 80 10.90 11.20 7.40
CA GLY A 80 11.10 9.85 6.91
C GLY A 80 11.32 9.69 5.41
N PRO A 81 11.64 8.47 4.99
CA PRO A 81 11.90 8.20 3.58
C PRO A 81 10.65 8.44 2.74
N ARG A 82 10.85 9.03 1.55
CA ARG A 82 9.79 9.29 0.57
C ARG A 82 9.27 8.01 -0.13
N VAL A 83 9.83 6.87 0.24
CA VAL A 83 9.46 5.53 -0.25
C VAL A 83 9.43 4.61 0.94
N ALA A 84 8.38 3.78 1.08
CA ALA A 84 8.32 2.78 2.15
C ALA A 84 9.48 1.78 1.98
N PRO A 85 10.33 1.59 3.00
CA PRO A 85 11.43 0.64 2.89
C PRO A 85 10.87 -0.79 2.84
N THR A 86 11.43 -1.62 1.96
CA THR A 86 11.16 -3.06 1.92
C THR A 86 12.12 -3.85 2.78
N ARG A 87 13.34 -3.30 3.00
CA ARG A 87 14.39 -3.90 3.81
C ARG A 87 15.07 -2.87 4.69
N VAL A 88 15.25 -3.23 5.95
CA VAL A 88 15.91 -2.39 6.94
C VAL A 88 16.97 -3.19 7.67
N ILE A 89 18.18 -2.67 7.71
CA ILE A 89 19.26 -3.18 8.57
C ILE A 89 19.45 -2.22 9.74
N VAL A 90 19.35 -2.74 10.94
CA VAL A 90 19.76 -2.04 12.16
C VAL A 90 21.17 -2.49 12.49
N MET A 91 22.10 -1.54 12.53
CA MET A 91 23.49 -1.76 12.92
C MET A 91 23.73 -1.14 14.29
N ILE A 92 24.19 -1.93 15.24
CA ILE A 92 24.51 -1.45 16.59
C ILE A 92 26.00 -1.54 16.84
N ASP A 93 26.55 -0.47 17.33
CA ASP A 93 27.91 -0.39 17.81
C ASP A 93 28.06 -1.18 19.12
N GLY A 94 28.95 -2.17 19.13
CA GLY A 94 29.35 -2.97 20.27
C GLY A 94 30.71 -2.54 20.84
N SER A 95 31.18 -1.35 20.49
CA SER A 95 32.45 -0.82 21.08
C SER A 95 32.33 -0.54 22.57
N GLY A 96 33.46 -0.53 23.24
CA GLY A 96 33.54 -0.35 24.70
C GLY A 96 32.95 0.97 25.20
N SER A 97 32.94 2.03 24.38
CA SER A 97 32.36 3.33 24.70
C SER A 97 30.84 3.27 24.92
N MET A 98 30.16 2.33 24.28
CA MET A 98 28.70 2.10 24.43
C MET A 98 28.33 1.61 25.85
N ALA A 99 29.29 1.16 26.66
CA ALA A 99 29.08 0.92 28.09
C ALA A 99 28.99 2.23 28.93
N GLY A 100 29.35 3.36 28.34
CA GLY A 100 29.22 4.68 28.96
C GLY A 100 27.76 5.00 29.28
N ARG A 101 27.55 5.86 30.30
CA ARG A 101 26.19 6.20 30.76
C ARG A 101 25.72 7.54 30.21
N MET A 102 24.45 7.58 29.90
CA MET A 102 23.69 8.77 29.58
C MET A 102 22.45 8.77 30.50
N GLY A 103 22.44 9.68 31.48
CA GLY A 103 21.47 9.58 32.58
C GLY A 103 21.71 8.36 33.45
N GLY A 104 20.69 7.64 33.82
CA GLY A 104 20.78 6.43 34.67
C GLY A 104 21.16 5.14 33.92
N ARG A 105 21.21 5.15 32.59
CA ARG A 105 21.30 3.97 31.73
C ARG A 105 22.56 4.00 30.86
N THR A 106 23.01 2.83 30.39
CA THR A 106 24.10 2.77 29.41
C THR A 106 23.63 3.20 28.05
N LYS A 107 24.52 3.72 27.21
CA LYS A 107 24.22 4.04 25.80
C LYS A 107 23.74 2.81 25.06
N LEU A 108 24.30 1.63 25.33
CA LEU A 108 23.86 0.36 24.73
C LEU A 108 22.44 -0.01 25.14
N GLU A 109 22.02 0.20 26.40
CA GLU A 109 20.62 -0.05 26.80
C GLU A 109 19.65 0.87 26.06
N LEU A 110 20.01 2.14 25.91
CA LEU A 110 19.21 3.10 25.14
C LEU A 110 19.17 2.75 23.64
N ALA A 111 20.31 2.32 23.08
CA ALA A 111 20.39 1.88 21.68
C ALA A 111 19.51 0.65 21.39
N ARG A 112 19.49 -0.33 22.31
CA ARG A 112 18.62 -1.51 22.19
C ARG A 112 17.15 -1.14 22.23
N GLU A 113 16.75 -0.27 23.13
CA GLU A 113 15.36 0.19 23.25
C GLU A 113 14.93 0.99 22.02
N ALA A 114 15.78 1.90 21.55
CA ALA A 114 15.53 2.66 20.33
C ALA A 114 15.38 1.75 19.10
N ALA A 115 16.30 0.79 18.95
CA ALA A 115 16.27 -0.19 17.86
C ALA A 115 14.99 -1.04 17.89
N LEU A 116 14.60 -1.53 19.07
CA LEU A 116 13.38 -2.30 19.26
C LEU A 116 12.15 -1.45 18.93
N GLY A 117 12.03 -0.27 19.52
CA GLY A 117 10.89 0.62 19.27
C GLY A 117 10.77 1.06 17.82
N PHE A 118 11.91 1.23 17.12
CA PHE A 118 11.94 1.52 15.68
C PHE A 118 11.43 0.31 14.87
N VAL A 119 12.00 -0.88 15.08
CA VAL A 119 11.65 -2.10 14.35
C VAL A 119 10.18 -2.49 14.54
N GLU A 120 9.64 -2.32 15.75
CA GLU A 120 8.23 -2.59 16.04
C GLU A 120 7.29 -1.57 15.39
N GLY A 121 7.76 -0.37 15.08
CA GLY A 121 7.02 0.65 14.32
C GLY A 121 6.96 0.41 12.82
N LEU A 122 7.82 -0.47 12.27
CA LEU A 122 7.84 -0.76 10.83
C LEU A 122 6.63 -1.60 10.40
N PRO A 123 6.11 -1.44 9.16
CA PRO A 123 5.12 -2.32 8.58
C PRO A 123 5.52 -3.80 8.67
N ALA A 124 4.53 -4.69 8.84
CA ALA A 124 4.80 -6.13 8.97
C ALA A 124 5.47 -6.74 7.72
N SER A 125 5.29 -6.13 6.55
CA SER A 125 5.89 -6.54 5.28
C SER A 125 7.38 -6.22 5.17
N VAL A 126 7.91 -5.29 5.97
CA VAL A 126 9.31 -4.86 5.93
C VAL A 126 10.19 -5.94 6.53
N GLN A 127 11.16 -6.42 5.77
CA GLN A 127 12.19 -7.32 6.26
C GLN A 127 13.24 -6.56 7.06
N THR A 128 13.63 -7.09 8.22
CA THR A 128 14.64 -6.47 9.09
C THR A 128 15.78 -7.43 9.41
N SER A 129 16.96 -6.90 9.61
CA SER A 129 18.15 -7.61 10.07
C SER A 129 18.84 -6.83 11.20
N LEU A 130 19.45 -7.52 12.14
CA LEU A 130 20.32 -6.94 13.15
C LEU A 130 21.77 -7.31 12.89
N LEU A 131 22.59 -6.29 12.67
CA LEU A 131 24.02 -6.40 12.54
C LEU A 131 24.69 -5.70 13.72
N VAL A 132 25.72 -6.30 14.27
CA VAL A 132 26.52 -5.72 15.35
C VAL A 132 27.98 -5.72 14.95
N PHE A 133 28.69 -4.67 15.27
CA PHE A 133 30.12 -4.56 15.02
C PHE A 133 30.84 -4.20 16.32
N GLY A 134 32.11 -4.66 16.50
CA GLY A 134 32.94 -4.28 17.62
C GLY A 134 32.61 -4.95 18.96
N GLN A 135 31.80 -5.99 18.99
CA GLN A 135 31.42 -6.68 20.23
C GLN A 135 32.37 -7.83 20.67
N GLU A 136 33.43 -8.07 19.91
CA GLU A 136 34.43 -9.09 20.21
C GLU A 136 35.79 -8.46 20.61
N GLY A 137 36.67 -9.28 21.15
CA GLY A 137 37.97 -8.83 21.65
C GLY A 137 37.87 -8.02 22.94
N ASN A 138 38.51 -6.87 22.95
CA ASN A 138 38.45 -5.88 24.05
C ASN A 138 38.81 -4.48 23.49
N ASN A 139 38.71 -3.45 24.32
CA ASN A 139 39.03 -2.06 23.96
C ASN A 139 40.51 -1.68 24.15
N ARG A 140 41.42 -2.67 24.25
CA ARG A 140 42.86 -2.48 24.32
C ARG A 140 43.52 -2.83 22.99
N ALA A 141 44.79 -2.46 22.83
CA ALA A 141 45.54 -2.70 21.59
C ALA A 141 45.66 -4.17 21.23
N ASP A 142 45.76 -5.07 22.19
CA ASP A 142 45.85 -6.52 21.98
C ASP A 142 44.53 -7.16 21.49
N GLY A 143 43.37 -6.57 21.83
CA GLY A 143 42.07 -6.99 21.36
C GLY A 143 41.61 -6.34 20.05
N LYS A 144 42.37 -5.33 19.54
CA LYS A 144 41.93 -4.53 18.38
C LYS A 144 41.68 -5.36 17.14
N ALA A 145 42.60 -6.25 16.79
CA ALA A 145 42.50 -7.06 15.58
C ALA A 145 41.21 -7.96 15.60
N ALA A 146 40.94 -8.62 16.73
CA ALA A 146 39.76 -9.41 16.92
C ALA A 146 38.48 -8.57 16.83
N SER A 147 38.46 -7.42 17.48
CA SER A 147 37.33 -6.52 17.47
C SER A 147 37.05 -5.94 16.06
N CYS A 148 38.10 -5.50 15.36
CA CYS A 148 37.97 -4.90 14.04
C CYS A 148 37.54 -5.89 12.93
N SER A 149 37.72 -7.19 13.15
CA SER A 149 37.28 -8.25 12.25
C SER A 149 35.88 -8.80 12.58
N ALA A 150 35.35 -8.49 13.76
CA ALA A 150 34.09 -9.04 14.25
C ALA A 150 32.90 -8.19 13.78
N ILE A 151 32.22 -8.68 12.75
CA ILE A 151 30.97 -8.09 12.25
C ILE A 151 29.92 -9.21 12.25
N ASP A 152 29.02 -9.16 13.21
CA ASP A 152 28.07 -10.23 13.48
C ASP A 152 26.68 -9.91 12.97
N VAL A 153 26.07 -10.86 12.24
CA VAL A 153 24.65 -10.81 11.90
C VAL A 153 23.90 -11.61 12.95
N LEU A 154 23.43 -10.92 13.99
CA LEU A 154 22.73 -11.58 15.12
C LEU A 154 21.29 -11.97 14.77
N ALA A 155 20.65 -11.26 13.86
CA ALA A 155 19.36 -11.67 13.28
C ALA A 155 19.42 -11.54 11.76
N PRO A 156 19.21 -12.64 11.02
CA PRO A 156 19.17 -12.60 9.57
C PRO A 156 17.97 -11.79 9.05
N MET A 157 18.00 -11.39 7.78
CA MET A 157 16.93 -10.64 7.13
C MET A 157 15.61 -11.43 7.17
N SER A 158 14.60 -10.90 7.86
CA SER A 158 13.30 -11.54 8.03
C SER A 158 12.20 -10.52 8.29
N ALA A 159 10.97 -10.85 7.88
CA ALA A 159 9.77 -10.12 8.29
C ALA A 159 9.35 -10.47 9.74
N ASP A 160 9.74 -11.67 10.23
CA ASP A 160 9.55 -12.05 11.63
C ASP A 160 10.50 -11.25 12.54
N ARG A 161 9.93 -10.50 13.49
CA ARG A 161 10.64 -9.65 14.45
C ARG A 161 11.18 -10.42 15.67
N GLY A 162 10.71 -11.64 15.89
CA GLY A 162 11.09 -12.46 17.06
C GLY A 162 12.59 -12.67 17.21
N PRO A 163 13.30 -13.16 16.18
CA PRO A 163 14.75 -13.31 16.20
C PRO A 163 15.51 -12.02 16.50
N LEU A 164 15.11 -10.90 15.88
CA LEU A 164 15.76 -9.60 16.12
C LEU A 164 15.55 -9.12 17.55
N ARG A 165 14.33 -9.24 18.08
CA ARG A 165 14.02 -8.87 19.48
C ARG A 165 14.88 -9.66 20.46
N SER A 166 15.02 -10.97 20.26
CA SER A 166 15.85 -11.82 21.10
C SER A 166 17.34 -11.49 20.99
N ALA A 167 17.81 -11.21 19.78
CA ALA A 167 19.21 -10.90 19.50
C ALA A 167 19.65 -9.55 20.08
N LEU A 168 18.77 -8.55 20.18
CA LEU A 168 19.08 -7.26 20.81
C LEU A 168 19.61 -7.44 22.25
N GLY A 169 19.09 -8.40 23.00
CA GLY A 169 19.55 -8.70 24.36
C GLY A 169 20.99 -9.25 24.42
N GLN A 170 21.51 -9.79 23.31
CA GLN A 170 22.82 -10.43 23.26
C GLN A 170 23.97 -9.47 22.87
N VAL A 171 23.66 -8.26 22.38
CA VAL A 171 24.68 -7.26 22.01
C VAL A 171 25.52 -6.90 23.21
N ARG A 172 26.86 -6.81 23.06
CA ARG A 172 27.81 -6.47 24.12
C ARG A 172 28.59 -5.23 23.74
N ALA A 173 28.95 -4.43 24.74
CA ALA A 173 29.81 -3.23 24.61
C ALA A 173 31.22 -3.55 25.06
N VAL A 174 32.14 -3.91 24.14
CA VAL A 174 33.40 -4.55 24.47
C VAL A 174 34.62 -3.93 23.76
N GLY A 175 34.56 -3.73 22.44
CA GLY A 175 35.75 -3.57 21.63
C GLY A 175 35.93 -2.21 20.95
N TRP A 176 36.38 -2.24 19.71
CA TRP A 176 36.67 -1.11 18.81
C TRP A 176 35.50 -0.87 17.82
N THR A 177 35.59 0.19 17.03
CA THR A 177 34.50 0.62 16.14
C THR A 177 34.85 0.41 14.65
N PRO A 178 34.66 -0.79 14.07
CA PRO A 178 34.84 -1.08 12.63
C PRO A 178 33.62 -0.67 11.79
N LEU A 179 33.28 0.61 11.79
CA LEU A 179 32.07 1.13 11.14
C LEU A 179 32.09 0.90 9.62
N ALA A 180 33.25 1.11 8.96
CA ALA A 180 33.37 0.89 7.54
C ALA A 180 33.13 -0.58 7.14
N ALA A 181 33.75 -1.52 7.89
CA ALA A 181 33.54 -2.96 7.67
C ALA A 181 32.10 -3.39 7.99
N GLY A 182 31.48 -2.79 9.00
CA GLY A 182 30.06 -2.98 9.31
C GLY A 182 29.15 -2.57 8.17
N LEU A 183 29.39 -1.41 7.58
CA LEU A 183 28.65 -0.91 6.40
C LEU A 183 28.85 -1.82 5.18
N ASP A 184 30.08 -2.30 4.92
CA ASP A 184 30.37 -3.27 3.85
C ASP A 184 29.57 -4.56 4.06
N ARG A 185 29.53 -5.05 5.28
CA ARG A 185 28.76 -6.25 5.63
C ARG A 185 27.25 -6.02 5.45
N ALA A 186 26.74 -4.86 5.85
CA ALA A 186 25.35 -4.49 5.67
C ALA A 186 24.98 -4.45 4.17
N GLU A 187 25.80 -3.83 3.32
CA GLU A 187 25.57 -3.82 1.87
C GLU A 187 25.46 -5.24 1.29
N ALA A 188 26.31 -6.16 1.76
CA ALA A 188 26.30 -7.55 1.30
C ALA A 188 25.01 -8.32 1.66
N LEU A 189 24.23 -7.85 2.64
CA LEU A 189 22.93 -8.42 3.01
C LEU A 189 21.76 -7.84 2.19
N LEU A 190 22.00 -6.77 1.44
CA LEU A 190 20.98 -6.08 0.67
C LEU A 190 20.95 -6.58 -0.79
N ALA A 191 19.76 -6.53 -1.40
CA ALA A 191 19.59 -6.84 -2.82
C ALA A 191 19.92 -5.63 -3.71
N ALA A 192 19.99 -5.85 -5.02
CA ALA A 192 19.97 -4.75 -5.96
C ALA A 192 18.60 -4.06 -5.91
N SER A 193 18.59 -2.71 -6.01
CA SER A 193 17.37 -1.92 -6.09
C SER A 193 17.51 -0.82 -7.15
N ALA A 194 16.43 -0.59 -7.90
CA ALA A 194 16.35 0.53 -8.84
C ALA A 194 15.88 1.82 -8.14
N THR A 195 15.21 1.68 -6.99
CA THR A 195 14.57 2.80 -6.28
C THR A 195 15.37 3.18 -5.04
N PRO A 196 15.94 4.40 -4.95
CA PRO A 196 16.59 4.88 -3.73
C PRO A 196 15.60 4.90 -2.56
N GLY A 197 16.04 4.38 -1.40
CA GLY A 197 15.25 4.39 -0.17
C GLY A 197 14.37 3.15 0.07
N GLU A 198 14.23 2.23 -0.90
CA GLU A 198 13.63 0.91 -0.64
C GLU A 198 14.40 0.08 0.39
N GLN A 199 15.69 0.38 0.54
CA GLN A 199 16.58 -0.28 1.47
C GLN A 199 17.24 0.77 2.35
N VAL A 200 17.22 0.56 3.66
CA VAL A 200 17.73 1.52 4.63
C VAL A 200 18.64 0.83 5.64
N ILE A 201 19.74 1.46 5.95
CA ILE A 201 20.66 1.08 7.02
C ILE A 201 20.57 2.15 8.11
N TYR A 202 20.24 1.75 9.32
CA TYR A 202 20.30 2.58 10.52
C TYR A 202 21.51 2.19 11.34
N VAL A 203 22.47 3.08 11.47
CA VAL A 203 23.65 2.92 12.30
C VAL A 203 23.39 3.60 13.64
N VAL A 204 23.61 2.88 14.73
CA VAL A 204 23.53 3.38 16.10
C VAL A 204 24.92 3.28 16.71
N SER A 205 25.59 4.40 16.95
CA SER A 205 26.98 4.43 17.44
C SER A 205 27.23 5.65 18.32
N ASP A 206 28.20 5.54 19.23
CA ASP A 206 28.65 6.64 20.07
C ASP A 206 30.12 7.05 19.82
N GLY A 207 30.67 6.58 18.68
CA GLY A 207 32.05 6.87 18.33
C GLY A 207 32.32 6.82 16.82
N GLU A 208 33.49 7.36 16.45
CA GLU A 208 33.99 7.34 15.08
C GLU A 208 34.66 5.99 14.73
N GLU A 209 34.95 5.78 13.46
CA GLU A 209 35.74 4.67 12.93
C GLU A 209 37.13 4.61 13.62
N THR A 210 37.48 3.47 14.23
CA THR A 210 38.74 3.28 14.95
C THR A 210 39.60 2.12 14.40
N CYS A 211 39.11 1.41 13.40
CA CYS A 211 39.78 0.26 12.79
C CYS A 211 40.53 0.60 11.49
N GLY A 212 40.49 1.86 11.05
CA GLY A 212 41.25 2.35 9.91
C GLY A 212 40.53 2.29 8.58
N GLY A 213 39.22 2.05 8.58
CA GLY A 213 38.38 2.11 7.39
C GLY A 213 37.95 3.53 7.00
N ASP A 214 37.31 3.68 5.84
CA ASP A 214 36.69 4.93 5.39
C ASP A 214 35.17 4.74 5.27
N PRO A 215 34.40 4.96 6.35
CA PRO A 215 32.97 4.77 6.33
C PRO A 215 32.23 5.78 5.42
N VAL A 216 32.84 6.94 5.13
CA VAL A 216 32.26 7.93 4.20
C VAL A 216 32.30 7.43 2.75
N ALA A 217 33.45 6.85 2.35
CA ALA A 217 33.59 6.24 1.03
C ALA A 217 32.64 5.04 0.86
N VAL A 218 32.52 4.19 1.90
CA VAL A 218 31.61 3.04 1.88
C VAL A 218 30.14 3.50 1.80
N ALA A 219 29.71 4.44 2.62
CA ALA A 219 28.34 4.96 2.60
C ALA A 219 27.98 5.58 1.24
N ARG A 220 28.89 6.34 0.63
CA ARG A 220 28.73 6.90 -0.71
C ARG A 220 28.57 5.80 -1.77
N ARG A 221 29.38 4.75 -1.69
CA ARG A 221 29.28 3.60 -2.60
C ARG A 221 27.94 2.86 -2.45
N ILE A 222 27.47 2.64 -1.23
CA ILE A 222 26.18 2.01 -0.95
C ILE A 222 25.06 2.81 -1.59
N ASN A 223 25.02 4.13 -1.36
CA ASN A 223 23.94 4.99 -1.85
C ASN A 223 23.97 5.16 -3.39
N GLY A 224 25.16 5.33 -3.98
CA GLY A 224 25.32 5.47 -5.44
C GLY A 224 25.43 4.15 -6.19
N GLY A 225 25.55 3.03 -5.49
CA GLY A 225 25.83 1.71 -6.07
C GLY A 225 24.58 0.88 -6.38
N ARG A 226 24.81 -0.44 -6.39
CA ARG A 226 23.78 -1.45 -6.76
C ARG A 226 22.59 -1.49 -5.84
N THR A 227 22.79 -1.28 -4.53
CA THR A 227 21.72 -1.39 -3.52
C THR A 227 20.93 -0.11 -3.37
N ARG A 228 21.51 1.05 -3.68
CA ARG A 228 20.93 2.39 -3.49
C ARG A 228 20.34 2.61 -2.09
N ALA A 229 20.91 1.93 -1.10
CA ALA A 229 20.43 2.04 0.26
C ALA A 229 20.77 3.41 0.85
N ILE A 230 19.86 3.90 1.68
CA ILE A 230 20.07 5.11 2.49
C ILE A 230 20.73 4.70 3.80
N VAL A 231 21.76 5.46 4.22
CA VAL A 231 22.46 5.24 5.50
C VAL A 231 22.11 6.38 6.47
N ASN A 232 21.30 6.09 7.47
CA ASN A 232 21.01 7.01 8.57
C ASN A 232 21.91 6.70 9.77
N VAL A 233 22.28 7.72 10.54
CA VAL A 233 23.14 7.55 11.71
C VAL A 233 22.51 8.22 12.94
N ILE A 234 22.43 7.48 14.02
CA ILE A 234 22.00 7.94 15.36
C ILE A 234 23.22 7.88 16.28
N GLY A 235 23.67 9.05 16.71
CA GLY A 235 24.78 9.21 17.66
C GLY A 235 24.29 9.35 19.08
N PHE A 236 25.12 8.96 20.06
CA PHE A 236 24.83 9.09 21.48
C PHE A 236 25.88 9.93 22.18
N ASN A 237 25.53 11.18 22.54
CA ASN A 237 26.35 12.12 23.32
C ASN A 237 27.77 12.30 22.75
N LEU A 238 27.86 12.47 21.43
CA LEU A 238 29.09 12.64 20.69
C LEU A 238 29.64 14.07 20.87
N PRO A 239 30.95 14.23 21.10
CA PRO A 239 31.62 15.51 20.93
C PRO A 239 31.43 16.05 19.49
N SER A 240 31.47 17.37 19.35
CA SER A 240 31.19 18.03 18.05
C SER A 240 32.08 17.52 16.89
N GLY A 241 33.35 17.18 17.15
CA GLY A 241 34.27 16.65 16.14
C GLY A 241 33.88 15.25 15.64
N GLU A 242 33.48 14.35 16.54
CA GLU A 242 33.02 13.00 16.21
C GLU A 242 31.62 13.04 15.55
N ALA A 243 30.74 13.88 16.09
CA ALA A 243 29.43 14.11 15.51
C ALA A 243 29.54 14.59 14.05
N ALA A 244 30.48 15.47 13.71
CA ALA A 244 30.71 15.94 12.36
C ALA A 244 31.17 14.82 11.40
N LYS A 245 31.98 13.87 11.88
CA LYS A 245 32.45 12.71 11.11
C LYS A 245 31.28 11.75 10.81
N LEU A 246 30.48 11.40 11.81
CA LEU A 246 29.30 10.55 11.61
C LEU A 246 28.21 11.22 10.76
N ALA A 247 28.05 12.54 10.89
CA ALA A 247 27.17 13.30 10.00
C ALA A 247 27.66 13.27 8.54
N ALA A 248 28.97 13.21 8.30
CA ALA A 248 29.53 13.05 6.96
C ALA A 248 29.21 11.66 6.36
N VAL A 249 29.24 10.61 7.18
CA VAL A 249 28.82 9.24 6.77
C VAL A 249 27.35 9.24 6.34
N ALA A 250 26.47 9.78 7.18
CA ALA A 250 25.03 9.84 6.86
C ALA A 250 24.78 10.63 5.57
N ARG A 251 25.36 11.82 5.41
CA ARG A 251 25.24 12.63 4.19
C ARG A 251 25.75 11.89 2.95
N ALA A 252 26.89 11.21 3.05
CA ALA A 252 27.45 10.43 1.94
C ALA A 252 26.54 9.26 1.56
N GLY A 253 25.84 8.68 2.56
CA GLY A 253 24.84 7.63 2.38
C GLY A 253 23.43 8.14 2.02
N GLY A 254 23.26 9.43 1.70
CA GLY A 254 21.97 10.01 1.34
C GLY A 254 20.95 10.10 2.48
N GLY A 255 21.39 9.89 3.73
CA GLY A 255 20.55 9.87 4.93
C GLY A 255 20.75 11.04 5.88
N GLY A 256 20.10 10.94 7.03
CA GLY A 256 20.14 11.90 8.12
C GLY A 256 21.05 11.48 9.28
N PHE A 257 21.49 12.48 10.04
CA PHE A 257 22.26 12.30 11.27
C PHE A 257 21.57 12.99 12.45
N VAL A 258 21.45 12.31 13.57
CA VAL A 258 20.97 12.87 14.83
C VAL A 258 21.96 12.51 15.93
N ASN A 259 22.35 13.48 16.75
CA ASN A 259 23.17 13.25 17.95
C ASN A 259 22.29 13.42 19.18
N LEU A 260 22.01 12.35 19.89
CA LEU A 260 21.12 12.32 21.06
C LEU A 260 21.93 12.67 22.33
N SER A 261 21.54 13.72 23.02
CA SER A 261 22.20 14.20 24.22
C SER A 261 21.55 13.69 25.52
N ASN A 262 20.31 13.20 25.43
CA ASN A 262 19.53 12.71 26.58
C ASN A 262 18.41 11.76 26.17
N GLU A 263 17.79 11.09 27.15
CA GLU A 263 16.71 10.11 26.93
C GLU A 263 15.45 10.76 26.34
N ALA A 264 15.15 12.01 26.65
CA ALA A 264 13.98 12.70 26.10
C ALA A 264 14.12 12.97 24.60
N GLU A 265 15.32 13.31 24.13
CA GLU A 265 15.63 13.41 22.69
C GLU A 265 15.48 12.08 21.98
N LEU A 266 15.91 10.98 22.59
CA LEU A 266 15.72 9.64 22.06
C LEU A 266 14.23 9.33 21.88
N ALA A 267 13.41 9.58 22.89
CA ALA A 267 11.98 9.38 22.84
C ALA A 267 11.33 10.22 21.73
N ARG A 268 11.72 11.48 21.59
CA ARG A 268 11.25 12.38 20.54
C ARG A 268 11.62 11.87 19.13
N VAL A 269 12.89 11.55 18.90
CA VAL A 269 13.36 11.06 17.58
C VAL A 269 12.71 9.73 17.23
N THR A 270 12.57 8.82 18.21
CA THR A 270 11.87 7.56 17.99
C THR A 270 10.39 7.79 17.59
N ALA A 271 9.71 8.75 18.23
CA ALA A 271 8.34 9.12 17.88
C ALA A 271 8.27 9.74 16.48
N GLU A 272 9.20 10.63 16.12
CA GLU A 272 9.29 11.25 14.79
C GLU A 272 9.52 10.22 13.67
N VAL A 273 10.40 9.24 13.90
CA VAL A 273 10.67 8.17 12.94
C VAL A 273 9.44 7.26 12.76
N LYS A 274 8.80 6.85 13.87
CA LYS A 274 7.56 6.06 13.82
C LYS A 274 6.48 6.78 13.03
N GLU A 275 6.35 8.06 13.25
CA GLU A 275 5.39 8.92 12.61
C GLU A 275 5.63 9.05 11.10
N SER A 276 6.88 9.25 10.71
CA SER A 276 7.26 9.29 9.31
C SER A 276 6.96 7.99 8.56
N ILE A 277 7.18 6.84 9.21
CA ILE A 277 6.82 5.53 8.66
C ILE A 277 5.31 5.44 8.45
N ARG A 278 4.52 5.92 9.44
CA ARG A 278 3.07 5.94 9.34
C ARG A 278 2.55 6.78 8.16
N GLN A 279 3.18 7.95 7.91
CA GLN A 279 2.82 8.79 6.75
C GLN A 279 3.12 8.08 5.43
N THR A 280 4.29 7.44 5.34
CA THR A 280 4.66 6.66 4.17
C THR A 280 3.71 5.48 3.94
N ASP A 281 3.28 4.79 5.01
CA ASP A 281 2.26 3.73 4.92
C ASP A 281 0.95 4.26 4.35
N ASN A 282 0.51 5.44 4.81
CA ASN A 282 -0.71 6.07 4.32
C ASN A 282 -0.60 6.47 2.84
N GLU A 283 0.54 7.01 2.41
CA GLU A 283 0.81 7.35 1.01
C GLU A 283 0.80 6.11 0.12
N VAL A 284 1.38 5.01 0.58
CA VAL A 284 1.34 3.72 -0.12
C VAL A 284 -0.07 3.17 -0.17
N ALA A 285 -0.80 3.17 0.95
CA ALA A 285 -2.18 2.69 1.01
C ALA A 285 -3.10 3.48 0.06
N THR A 286 -2.97 4.81 0.01
CA THR A 286 -3.73 5.66 -0.92
C THR A 286 -3.37 5.38 -2.38
N SER A 287 -2.08 5.22 -2.69
CA SER A 287 -1.61 4.92 -4.04
C SER A 287 -2.09 3.56 -4.53
N ILE A 288 -1.98 2.51 -3.70
CA ILE A 288 -2.47 1.16 -4.04
C ILE A 288 -3.98 1.19 -4.25
N THR A 289 -4.74 1.79 -3.32
CA THR A 289 -6.21 1.84 -3.42
C THR A 289 -6.67 2.59 -4.67
N THR A 290 -6.02 3.71 -5.01
CA THR A 290 -6.31 4.47 -6.22
C THR A 290 -6.02 3.63 -7.47
N THR A 291 -4.89 2.92 -7.50
CA THR A 291 -4.51 2.04 -8.61
C THR A 291 -5.50 0.88 -8.76
N ASP A 292 -5.87 0.22 -7.66
CA ASP A 292 -6.84 -0.88 -7.66
C ASP A 292 -8.20 -0.43 -8.19
N ASN A 293 -8.67 0.76 -7.77
CA ASN A 293 -9.92 1.33 -8.26
C ASN A 293 -9.87 1.62 -9.76
N ASN A 294 -8.77 2.21 -10.26
CA ASN A 294 -8.57 2.49 -11.68
C ASN A 294 -8.54 1.19 -12.52
N VAL A 295 -7.87 0.16 -12.03
CA VAL A 295 -7.83 -1.16 -12.68
C VAL A 295 -9.21 -1.79 -12.69
N ALA A 296 -9.95 -1.76 -11.58
CA ALA A 296 -11.29 -2.35 -11.48
C ALA A 296 -12.29 -1.69 -12.45
N THR A 297 -12.28 -0.35 -12.53
CA THR A 297 -13.14 0.41 -13.45
C THR A 297 -12.75 0.18 -14.90
N SER A 298 -11.46 0.19 -15.23
CA SER A 298 -10.94 -0.05 -16.58
C SER A 298 -11.29 -1.45 -17.08
N LEU A 299 -11.10 -2.48 -16.25
CA LEU A 299 -11.48 -3.85 -16.59
C LEU A 299 -12.98 -3.98 -16.82
N ALA A 300 -13.82 -3.38 -15.96
CA ALA A 300 -15.27 -3.44 -16.12
C ALA A 300 -15.75 -2.78 -17.41
N VAL A 301 -15.15 -1.66 -17.80
CA VAL A 301 -15.45 -0.99 -19.08
C VAL A 301 -15.00 -1.84 -20.26
N THR A 302 -13.82 -2.45 -20.20
CA THR A 302 -13.28 -3.30 -21.27
C THR A 302 -14.11 -4.56 -21.44
N ASP A 303 -14.51 -5.20 -20.33
CA ASP A 303 -15.36 -6.38 -20.34
C ASP A 303 -16.74 -6.06 -20.97
N ALA A 304 -17.33 -4.93 -20.57
CA ALA A 304 -18.61 -4.48 -21.13
C ALA A 304 -18.51 -4.16 -22.63
N ASP A 305 -17.47 -3.45 -23.07
CA ASP A 305 -17.22 -3.14 -24.48
C ASP A 305 -17.06 -4.41 -25.31
N THR A 306 -16.27 -5.35 -24.83
CA THR A 306 -16.08 -6.65 -25.48
C THR A 306 -17.40 -7.43 -25.58
N CYS A 307 -18.15 -7.51 -24.47
CA CYS A 307 -19.44 -8.21 -24.40
C CYS A 307 -20.44 -7.62 -25.38
N ILE A 308 -20.61 -6.30 -25.40
CA ILE A 308 -21.51 -5.58 -26.31
C ILE A 308 -21.08 -5.77 -27.79
N SER A 309 -19.78 -5.70 -28.07
CA SER A 309 -19.26 -5.88 -29.42
C SER A 309 -19.49 -7.29 -29.95
N ILE A 310 -19.24 -8.31 -29.13
CA ILE A 310 -19.50 -9.71 -29.48
C ILE A 310 -20.99 -9.92 -29.71
N MET A 311 -21.85 -9.43 -28.81
CA MET A 311 -23.28 -9.57 -28.91
C MET A 311 -23.81 -8.94 -30.20
N ALA A 312 -23.40 -7.72 -30.51
CA ALA A 312 -23.81 -7.03 -31.75
C ALA A 312 -23.34 -7.76 -33.01
N THR A 313 -22.11 -8.28 -33.00
CA THR A 313 -21.56 -9.05 -34.14
C THR A 313 -22.29 -10.37 -34.33
N ASP A 314 -22.59 -11.09 -33.24
CA ASP A 314 -23.34 -12.36 -33.29
C ASP A 314 -24.74 -12.13 -33.87
N GLU A 315 -25.46 -11.11 -33.34
CA GLU A 315 -26.83 -10.76 -33.82
C GLU A 315 -26.83 -10.37 -35.28
N GLU A 316 -25.90 -9.54 -35.74
CA GLU A 316 -25.77 -9.09 -37.11
C GLU A 316 -25.44 -10.26 -38.06
N THR A 317 -24.45 -11.06 -37.70
CA THR A 317 -23.99 -12.20 -38.47
C THR A 317 -25.10 -13.23 -38.65
N ALA A 318 -25.80 -13.58 -37.56
CA ALA A 318 -26.87 -14.55 -37.59
C ALA A 318 -28.03 -14.09 -38.52
N MET A 319 -28.42 -12.81 -38.42
CA MET A 319 -29.47 -12.25 -39.25
C MET A 319 -29.06 -12.17 -40.74
N ILE A 320 -27.81 -11.80 -41.04
CA ILE A 320 -27.30 -11.73 -42.41
C ILE A 320 -27.30 -13.11 -43.07
N ILE A 321 -26.86 -14.14 -42.35
CA ILE A 321 -26.85 -15.52 -42.81
C ILE A 321 -28.28 -15.96 -43.17
N ASP A 322 -29.26 -15.80 -42.25
CA ASP A 322 -30.66 -16.20 -42.52
C ASP A 322 -31.27 -15.43 -43.69
N LEU A 323 -31.01 -14.13 -43.81
CA LEU A 323 -31.47 -13.33 -44.95
C LEU A 323 -30.89 -13.84 -46.27
N THR A 324 -29.61 -14.19 -46.30
CA THR A 324 -28.92 -14.70 -47.50
C THR A 324 -29.44 -16.08 -47.89
N ASP A 325 -29.64 -16.97 -46.92
CA ASP A 325 -30.16 -18.31 -47.15
C ASP A 325 -31.62 -18.26 -47.73
N ARG A 326 -32.45 -17.35 -47.20
CA ARG A 326 -33.82 -17.15 -47.72
C ARG A 326 -33.83 -16.60 -49.14
N GLU A 327 -32.96 -15.64 -49.44
CA GLU A 327 -32.83 -15.11 -50.81
C GLU A 327 -32.38 -16.20 -51.78
N THR A 328 -31.36 -16.97 -51.41
CA THR A 328 -30.85 -18.08 -52.23
C THR A 328 -31.90 -19.18 -52.45
N ALA A 329 -32.74 -19.42 -51.45
CA ALA A 329 -33.86 -20.37 -51.55
C ALA A 329 -35.09 -19.82 -52.27
N GLY A 330 -35.03 -18.62 -52.87
CA GLY A 330 -36.16 -17.99 -53.57
C GLY A 330 -37.29 -17.54 -52.64
N ARG A 331 -37.01 -17.32 -51.35
CA ARG A 331 -37.98 -16.88 -50.33
C ARG A 331 -37.58 -15.56 -49.70
N PRO A 332 -37.41 -14.46 -50.48
CA PRO A 332 -36.93 -13.19 -49.95
C PRO A 332 -37.89 -12.62 -48.91
N VAL A 333 -37.32 -11.90 -47.94
CA VAL A 333 -38.07 -11.23 -46.86
C VAL A 333 -38.43 -9.83 -47.31
N SER A 334 -39.73 -9.51 -47.42
CA SER A 334 -40.23 -8.22 -47.90
C SER A 334 -39.89 -7.02 -47.02
N PHE A 335 -39.65 -7.27 -45.72
CA PHE A 335 -39.28 -6.26 -44.69
C PHE A 335 -37.78 -6.25 -44.37
N LYS A 336 -36.92 -6.71 -45.28
CA LYS A 336 -35.43 -6.83 -45.04
C LYS A 336 -34.79 -5.53 -44.57
N GLU A 337 -35.13 -4.42 -45.23
CA GLU A 337 -34.51 -3.12 -44.86
C GLU A 337 -35.03 -2.59 -43.51
N GLU A 338 -36.33 -2.86 -43.19
CA GLU A 338 -36.84 -2.55 -41.83
C GLU A 338 -36.15 -3.37 -40.76
N ALA A 339 -35.91 -4.67 -40.97
CA ALA A 339 -35.22 -5.55 -40.05
C ALA A 339 -33.78 -5.07 -39.79
N LYS A 340 -33.05 -4.69 -40.85
CA LYS A 340 -31.70 -4.13 -40.70
C LYS A 340 -31.71 -2.82 -39.93
N ALA A 341 -32.69 -1.94 -40.20
CA ALA A 341 -32.82 -0.67 -39.49
C ALA A 341 -33.11 -0.88 -37.98
N LEU A 342 -33.99 -1.83 -37.64
CA LEU A 342 -34.29 -2.19 -36.26
C LEU A 342 -33.08 -2.77 -35.52
N LEU A 343 -32.31 -3.68 -36.15
CA LEU A 343 -31.11 -4.23 -35.56
C LEU A 343 -30.05 -3.14 -35.35
N LYS A 344 -29.88 -2.25 -36.34
CA LYS A 344 -28.96 -1.10 -36.18
C LYS A 344 -29.37 -0.20 -35.02
N ALA A 345 -30.67 0.13 -34.89
CA ALA A 345 -31.17 0.95 -33.79
C ALA A 345 -30.88 0.29 -32.42
N ARG A 346 -31.07 -1.04 -32.31
CA ARG A 346 -30.68 -1.80 -31.08
C ARG A 346 -29.21 -1.69 -30.81
N HIS A 347 -28.33 -1.87 -31.79
CA HIS A 347 -26.89 -1.76 -31.62
C HIS A 347 -26.47 -0.33 -31.24
N ASP A 348 -27.13 0.69 -31.80
CA ASP A 348 -26.91 2.09 -31.43
C ASP A 348 -27.31 2.34 -29.95
N ALA A 349 -28.43 1.78 -29.49
CA ALA A 349 -28.87 1.84 -28.10
C ALA A 349 -27.90 1.10 -27.15
N MET A 350 -27.39 -0.07 -27.55
CA MET A 350 -26.36 -0.79 -26.77
C MET A 350 -25.09 0.02 -26.63
N ARG A 351 -24.61 0.67 -27.70
CA ARG A 351 -23.45 1.57 -27.65
C ARG A 351 -23.69 2.80 -26.79
N ALA A 352 -24.88 3.39 -26.85
CA ALA A 352 -25.24 4.53 -25.99
C ALA A 352 -25.23 4.13 -24.49
N ARG A 353 -25.76 2.94 -24.17
CA ARG A 353 -25.74 2.41 -22.82
C ARG A 353 -24.31 2.14 -22.33
N LEU A 354 -23.43 1.59 -23.18
CA LEU A 354 -22.00 1.43 -22.88
C LEU A 354 -21.33 2.77 -22.60
N ALA A 355 -21.62 3.81 -23.38
CA ALA A 355 -21.10 5.15 -23.16
C ALA A 355 -21.55 5.74 -21.81
N ALA A 356 -22.83 5.56 -21.46
CA ALA A 356 -23.37 5.98 -20.17
C ALA A 356 -22.72 5.20 -18.99
N TYR A 357 -22.54 3.89 -19.13
CA TYR A 357 -21.84 3.07 -18.15
C TYR A 357 -20.40 3.53 -17.93
N ARG A 358 -19.66 3.79 -19.02
CA ARG A 358 -18.29 4.34 -18.95
C ARG A 358 -18.26 5.68 -18.22
N ALA A 359 -19.14 6.60 -18.55
CA ALA A 359 -19.23 7.90 -17.91
C ALA A 359 -19.55 7.79 -16.42
N ARG A 360 -20.47 6.88 -16.02
CA ARG A 360 -20.81 6.60 -14.63
C ARG A 360 -19.60 6.09 -13.84
N LEU A 361 -18.87 5.12 -14.38
CA LEU A 361 -17.67 4.56 -13.71
C LEU A 361 -16.55 5.59 -13.60
N THR A 362 -16.28 6.38 -14.65
CA THR A 362 -15.29 7.46 -14.61
C THR A 362 -15.67 8.53 -13.56
N GLY A 363 -16.94 8.86 -13.45
CA GLY A 363 -17.44 9.78 -12.42
C GLY A 363 -17.29 9.23 -11.01
N ALA A 364 -17.59 7.95 -10.81
CA ALA A 364 -17.44 7.26 -9.52
C ALA A 364 -15.96 7.14 -9.11
N GLU A 365 -15.06 6.81 -10.03
CA GLU A 365 -13.62 6.77 -9.82
C GLU A 365 -13.07 8.14 -9.40
N ALA A 366 -13.47 9.21 -10.11
CA ALA A 366 -13.07 10.57 -9.77
C ALA A 366 -13.61 11.02 -8.39
N ALA A 367 -14.81 10.58 -8.01
CA ALA A 367 -15.36 10.82 -6.68
C ALA A 367 -14.57 10.07 -5.60
N ALA A 368 -14.35 8.76 -5.80
CA ALA A 368 -13.55 7.95 -4.88
C ALA A 368 -12.14 8.50 -4.69
N LYS A 369 -11.50 8.97 -5.76
CA LYS A 369 -10.18 9.62 -5.67
C LYS A 369 -10.22 10.88 -4.80
N ARG A 370 -11.23 11.76 -4.95
CA ARG A 370 -11.38 12.94 -4.10
C ARG A 370 -11.57 12.58 -2.63
N ASP A 371 -12.37 11.54 -2.35
CA ASP A 371 -12.60 11.06 -0.99
C ASP A 371 -11.32 10.50 -0.37
N ILE A 372 -10.51 9.75 -1.14
CA ILE A 372 -9.20 9.22 -0.75
C ILE A 372 -8.24 10.38 -0.45
N ASP A 373 -8.14 11.36 -1.34
CA ASP A 373 -7.27 12.53 -1.18
C ASP A 373 -7.67 13.35 0.07
N SER A 374 -8.98 13.55 0.29
CA SER A 374 -9.51 14.24 1.48
C SER A 374 -9.24 13.48 2.78
N ALA A 375 -9.41 12.15 2.77
CA ALA A 375 -9.11 11.31 3.92
C ALA A 375 -7.60 11.32 4.25
N ALA A 376 -6.74 11.27 3.22
CA ALA A 376 -5.30 11.39 3.37
C ALA A 376 -4.89 12.75 3.96
N GLU A 377 -5.52 13.85 3.52
CA GLU A 377 -5.29 15.20 4.07
C GLU A 377 -5.69 15.31 5.54
N ALA A 378 -6.81 14.70 5.92
CA ALA A 378 -7.32 14.73 7.30
C ALA A 378 -6.40 14.02 8.31
N VAL A 379 -5.54 13.09 7.85
CA VAL A 379 -4.56 12.36 8.68
C VAL A 379 -3.12 12.85 8.51
N ARG A 380 -2.88 13.89 7.74
CA ARG A 380 -1.63 14.64 7.65
C ARG A 380 -1.55 15.64 8.81
#